data_7febd42134cfeedc60f9b09d2c1d20c7
#
_entry.id   7febd42134cfeedc60f9b09d2c1d20c7
#
_cell.length_a   1.000
_cell.length_b   1.000
_cell.length_c   1.000
_cell.angle_alpha   90.00
_cell.angle_beta   90.00
_cell.angle_gamma   90.00
#
_symmetry.space_group_name_H-M   'P 1'
#
loop_
_entity.id
_entity.type
_entity.pdbx_description
1 polymer ?
#
loop_
_entity_poly.entity_id
_entity_poly.type
_entity_poly.pdbx_seq_one_letter_code
_entity_poly.pdbx_strand_id
1 'polypeptide(L)'
;MSDADIKEKVVAAVKAIKKGPRAMRMYMEMCAKCGTCASVCPIYFGKNDKRYNPAERTDVIRRIYRKHCTLSGRLFGSLAGAEDFDPADIDEWEKIWYECTGCRRCASFCPFGIDHSVITRKGRAILDQLGRTPETMQKVVQISLETGNTDGANAAAFKAAIEFLEEEMKDEHGVDIKIPVDVVGADYFYVPAAGDILVNPEATTGIAKIFYVLGMQDKWTMSSKCFDGANYGLFTGNDKNMKDDNKLYVEEKKNSGLR
;
A
#
# COMPACT_ATOMS: atom_id res chain seq x y z
N MET A 1 11.84 -15.91 -18.45
CA MET A 1 10.50 -16.49 -18.54
C MET A 1 10.08 -16.40 -20.00
N SER A 2 9.49 -17.44 -20.60
CA SER A 2 9.00 -17.38 -21.99
C SER A 2 7.70 -16.57 -22.07
N ASP A 3 7.38 -16.04 -23.27
CA ASP A 3 6.12 -15.28 -23.48
C ASP A 3 4.88 -16.15 -23.19
N ALA A 4 4.98 -17.45 -23.45
CA ALA A 4 3.92 -18.41 -23.13
C ALA A 4 3.69 -18.53 -21.62
N ASP A 5 4.77 -18.62 -20.83
CA ASP A 5 4.69 -18.67 -19.36
C ASP A 5 4.10 -17.39 -18.78
N ILE A 6 4.46 -16.25 -19.35
CA ILE A 6 3.93 -14.94 -18.97
C ILE A 6 2.41 -14.91 -19.22
N LYS A 7 1.97 -15.31 -20.41
CA LYS A 7 0.54 -15.36 -20.76
C LYS A 7 -0.24 -16.28 -19.84
N GLU A 8 0.27 -17.46 -19.56
CA GLU A 8 -0.37 -18.41 -18.67
C GLU A 8 -0.57 -17.84 -17.27
N LYS A 9 0.49 -17.26 -16.67
CA LYS A 9 0.42 -16.65 -15.34
C LYS A 9 -0.55 -15.50 -15.25
N VAL A 10 -0.51 -14.56 -16.22
CA VAL A 10 -1.44 -13.42 -16.26
C VAL A 10 -2.87 -13.88 -16.38
N VAL A 11 -3.17 -14.80 -17.30
CA VAL A 11 -4.52 -15.34 -17.49
C VAL A 11 -4.99 -16.09 -16.24
N ALA A 12 -4.12 -16.87 -15.61
CA ALA A 12 -4.45 -17.55 -14.36
C ALA A 12 -4.79 -16.56 -13.23
N ALA A 13 -4.00 -15.51 -13.07
CA ALA A 13 -4.23 -14.46 -12.08
C ALA A 13 -5.53 -13.70 -12.34
N VAL A 14 -5.84 -13.38 -13.59
CA VAL A 14 -7.10 -12.72 -13.98
C VAL A 14 -8.31 -13.66 -13.76
N LYS A 15 -8.20 -14.94 -14.08
CA LYS A 15 -9.24 -15.94 -13.79
C LYS A 15 -9.50 -16.09 -12.28
N ALA A 16 -8.47 -15.93 -11.46
CA ALA A 16 -8.61 -15.94 -9.99
C ALA A 16 -9.49 -14.77 -9.49
N ILE A 17 -9.51 -13.62 -10.19
CA ILE A 17 -10.41 -12.49 -9.87
C ILE A 17 -11.88 -12.93 -9.93
N LYS A 18 -12.25 -13.77 -10.89
CA LYS A 18 -13.63 -14.28 -11.01
C LYS A 18 -14.06 -15.14 -9.80
N LYS A 19 -13.11 -15.83 -9.17
CA LYS A 19 -13.33 -16.64 -7.97
C LYS A 19 -13.18 -15.83 -6.67
N GLY A 20 -12.69 -14.59 -6.78
CA GLY A 20 -12.40 -13.70 -5.68
C GLY A 20 -13.62 -12.97 -5.11
N PRO A 21 -13.41 -11.91 -4.31
CA PRO A 21 -14.48 -11.12 -3.69
C PRO A 21 -15.48 -10.58 -4.71
N ARG A 22 -16.78 -10.57 -4.33
CA ARG A 22 -17.87 -10.07 -5.19
C ARG A 22 -17.64 -8.63 -5.66
N ALA A 23 -17.15 -7.75 -4.78
CA ALA A 23 -16.83 -6.37 -5.12
C ALA A 23 -15.84 -6.28 -6.29
N MET A 24 -14.81 -7.13 -6.29
CA MET A 24 -13.80 -7.12 -7.36
C MET A 24 -14.38 -7.49 -8.72
N ARG A 25 -15.29 -8.47 -8.76
CA ARG A 25 -16.03 -8.81 -10.00
C ARG A 25 -16.87 -7.64 -10.49
N MET A 26 -17.59 -6.98 -9.59
CA MET A 26 -18.38 -5.78 -9.90
C MET A 26 -17.47 -4.67 -10.50
N TYR A 27 -16.30 -4.43 -9.93
CA TYR A 27 -15.34 -3.45 -10.46
C TYR A 27 -14.87 -3.78 -11.89
N MET A 28 -14.77 -5.07 -12.23
CA MET A 28 -14.39 -5.48 -13.58
C MET A 28 -15.48 -5.20 -14.62
N GLU A 29 -16.75 -5.23 -14.23
CA GLU A 29 -17.90 -5.21 -15.16
C GLU A 29 -18.58 -3.84 -15.26
N MET A 30 -18.63 -3.05 -14.18
CA MET A 30 -19.46 -1.85 -14.08
C MET A 30 -18.82 -0.54 -14.56
N CYS A 31 -17.57 -0.53 -15.00
CA CYS A 31 -16.91 0.71 -15.43
C CYS A 31 -17.49 1.22 -16.75
N ALA A 32 -18.19 2.36 -16.71
CA ALA A 32 -18.75 3.03 -17.87
C ALA A 32 -17.75 3.94 -18.61
N LYS A 33 -16.46 4.02 -18.16
CA LYS A 33 -15.43 4.91 -18.72
C LYS A 33 -15.86 6.40 -18.79
N CYS A 34 -16.68 6.86 -17.84
CA CYS A 34 -17.21 8.23 -17.82
C CYS A 34 -16.18 9.34 -17.60
N GLY A 35 -14.94 8.99 -17.21
CA GLY A 35 -13.84 9.94 -17.06
C GLY A 35 -13.77 10.68 -15.69
N THR A 36 -14.79 10.61 -14.85
CA THR A 36 -14.84 11.32 -13.55
C THR A 36 -13.61 11.01 -12.67
N CYS A 37 -13.09 9.79 -12.70
CA CYS A 37 -11.89 9.42 -11.95
C CYS A 37 -10.61 10.11 -12.46
N ALA A 38 -10.58 10.54 -13.73
CA ALA A 38 -9.44 11.26 -14.31
C ALA A 38 -9.35 12.68 -13.73
N SER A 39 -10.50 13.38 -13.56
CA SER A 39 -10.54 14.76 -13.09
C SER A 39 -10.00 14.98 -11.67
N VAL A 40 -9.75 13.90 -10.91
CA VAL A 40 -9.25 13.96 -9.53
C VAL A 40 -7.92 13.22 -9.33
N CYS A 41 -7.36 12.65 -10.40
CA CYS A 41 -6.13 11.88 -10.29
C CYS A 41 -4.88 12.77 -10.43
N PRO A 42 -4.06 12.94 -9.37
CA PRO A 42 -2.88 13.80 -9.43
C PRO A 42 -1.85 13.30 -10.44
N ILE A 43 -1.73 11.97 -10.59
CA ILE A 43 -0.77 11.38 -11.55
C ILE A 43 -1.19 11.65 -12.99
N TYR A 44 -2.48 11.53 -13.29
CA TYR A 44 -2.99 11.85 -14.62
C TYR A 44 -2.77 13.34 -14.97
N PHE A 45 -3.03 14.24 -14.02
CA PHE A 45 -2.76 15.67 -14.21
C PHE A 45 -1.28 15.98 -14.42
N GLY A 46 -0.40 15.38 -13.62
CA GLY A 46 1.03 15.62 -13.72
C GLY A 46 1.67 15.05 -15.00
N LYS A 47 1.18 13.92 -15.47
CA LYS A 47 1.72 13.26 -16.70
C LYS A 47 1.06 13.73 -17.98
N ASN A 48 -0.19 14.18 -17.92
CA ASN A 48 -1.01 14.53 -19.10
C ASN A 48 -1.05 13.44 -20.19
N ASP A 49 -1.09 12.18 -19.76
CA ASP A 49 -1.06 11.01 -20.65
C ASP A 49 -2.23 10.08 -20.28
N LYS A 50 -3.04 9.69 -21.29
CA LYS A 50 -4.25 8.88 -21.12
C LYS A 50 -4.00 7.56 -20.40
N ARG A 51 -2.82 6.97 -20.55
CA ARG A 51 -2.42 5.71 -19.90
C ARG A 51 -2.49 5.78 -18.39
N TYR A 52 -2.28 6.97 -17.81
CA TYR A 52 -2.35 7.21 -16.36
C TYR A 52 -3.75 7.54 -15.83
N ASN A 53 -4.74 7.71 -16.73
CA ASN A 53 -6.13 7.80 -16.32
C ASN A 53 -6.53 6.54 -15.54
N PRO A 54 -7.12 6.65 -14.33
CA PRO A 54 -7.49 5.49 -13.52
C PRO A 54 -8.36 4.46 -14.24
N ALA A 55 -9.30 4.89 -15.08
CA ALA A 55 -10.15 3.98 -15.85
C ALA A 55 -9.34 3.23 -16.91
N GLU A 56 -8.49 3.91 -17.67
CA GLU A 56 -7.65 3.31 -18.72
C GLU A 56 -6.60 2.37 -18.13
N ARG A 57 -5.88 2.83 -17.08
CA ARG A 57 -4.89 2.02 -16.37
C ARG A 57 -5.45 0.69 -15.87
N THR A 58 -6.70 0.66 -15.45
CA THR A 58 -7.36 -0.56 -14.97
C THR A 58 -8.10 -1.32 -16.06
N ASP A 59 -8.32 -0.70 -17.21
CA ASP A 59 -8.98 -1.35 -18.35
C ASP A 59 -8.13 -2.47 -18.96
N VAL A 60 -6.83 -2.37 -18.86
CA VAL A 60 -5.90 -3.45 -19.24
C VAL A 60 -6.33 -4.80 -18.64
N ILE A 61 -6.53 -4.84 -17.31
CA ILE A 61 -7.00 -6.05 -16.63
C ILE A 61 -8.44 -6.41 -17.02
N ARG A 62 -9.31 -5.41 -17.21
CA ARG A 62 -10.71 -5.63 -17.60
C ARG A 62 -10.84 -6.27 -18.98
N ARG A 63 -10.03 -5.88 -19.96
CA ARG A 63 -10.05 -6.46 -21.31
C ARG A 63 -9.71 -7.94 -21.26
N ILE A 64 -8.65 -8.32 -20.53
CA ILE A 64 -8.25 -9.71 -20.33
C ILE A 64 -9.34 -10.47 -19.53
N TYR A 65 -9.91 -9.85 -18.50
CA TYR A 65 -11.00 -10.45 -17.72
C TYR A 65 -12.22 -10.73 -18.60
N ARG A 66 -12.65 -9.79 -19.45
CA ARG A 66 -13.75 -10.00 -20.42
C ARG A 66 -13.44 -11.16 -21.33
N LYS A 67 -12.24 -11.24 -21.89
CA LYS A 67 -11.81 -12.29 -22.80
C LYS A 67 -11.91 -13.68 -22.19
N HIS A 68 -11.43 -13.83 -20.95
CA HIS A 68 -11.27 -15.15 -20.34
C HIS A 68 -12.37 -15.52 -19.34
N CYS A 69 -13.14 -14.55 -18.84
CA CYS A 69 -14.07 -14.75 -17.72
C CYS A 69 -15.54 -14.50 -18.04
N THR A 70 -15.87 -13.78 -19.15
CA THR A 70 -17.25 -13.48 -19.51
C THR A 70 -17.69 -14.23 -20.77
N LEU A 71 -18.99 -14.54 -20.89
CA LEU A 71 -19.56 -15.18 -22.08
C LEU A 71 -19.55 -14.20 -23.28
N SER A 72 -19.96 -12.95 -23.04
CA SER A 72 -19.96 -11.90 -24.07
C SER A 72 -18.57 -11.64 -24.64
N GLY A 73 -17.53 -11.59 -23.80
CA GLY A 73 -16.16 -11.39 -24.26
C GLY A 73 -15.62 -12.55 -25.08
N ARG A 74 -16.05 -13.78 -24.78
CA ARG A 74 -15.68 -14.98 -25.57
C ARG A 74 -16.37 -15.03 -26.92
N LEU A 75 -17.64 -14.63 -27.00
CA LEU A 75 -18.46 -14.72 -28.22
C LEU A 75 -18.21 -13.52 -29.16
N PHE A 76 -18.12 -12.30 -28.61
CA PHE A 76 -18.08 -11.07 -29.38
C PHE A 76 -16.67 -10.40 -29.42
N GLY A 77 -15.71 -10.92 -28.67
CA GLY A 77 -14.31 -10.43 -28.71
C GLY A 77 -14.20 -8.93 -28.46
N SER A 78 -13.53 -8.23 -29.40
CA SER A 78 -13.30 -6.78 -29.32
C SER A 78 -14.57 -5.95 -29.30
N LEU A 79 -15.66 -6.40 -29.90
CA LEU A 79 -16.98 -5.73 -29.83
C LEU A 79 -17.52 -5.67 -28.41
N ALA A 80 -17.17 -6.64 -27.56
CA ALA A 80 -17.46 -6.63 -26.12
C ALA A 80 -16.36 -6.00 -25.28
N GLY A 81 -15.38 -5.34 -25.90
CA GLY A 81 -14.20 -4.79 -25.23
C GLY A 81 -13.29 -5.84 -24.61
N ALA A 82 -13.28 -7.06 -25.17
CA ALA A 82 -12.44 -8.16 -24.73
C ALA A 82 -11.22 -8.25 -25.65
N GLU A 83 -10.05 -8.12 -25.09
CA GLU A 83 -8.78 -8.21 -25.79
C GLU A 83 -7.82 -9.11 -25.01
N ASP A 84 -6.93 -9.75 -25.70
CA ASP A 84 -5.77 -10.39 -25.10
C ASP A 84 -4.66 -9.35 -24.95
N PHE A 85 -3.57 -9.72 -24.27
CA PHE A 85 -2.45 -8.81 -24.10
C PHE A 85 -1.22 -9.35 -24.83
N ASP A 86 -0.31 -8.44 -25.16
CA ASP A 86 1.02 -8.76 -25.65
C ASP A 86 2.00 -8.76 -24.45
N PRO A 87 2.84 -9.80 -24.26
CA PRO A 87 3.91 -9.77 -23.27
C PRO A 87 4.84 -8.55 -23.38
N ALA A 88 4.97 -7.95 -24.55
CA ALA A 88 5.71 -6.70 -24.75
C ALA A 88 5.11 -5.50 -23.99
N ASP A 89 3.81 -5.54 -23.63
CA ASP A 89 3.15 -4.46 -22.90
C ASP A 89 3.50 -4.43 -21.39
N ILE A 90 4.20 -5.43 -20.88
CA ILE A 90 4.48 -5.57 -19.43
C ILE A 90 5.30 -4.40 -18.89
N ASP A 91 6.26 -3.89 -19.65
CA ASP A 91 7.07 -2.73 -19.26
C ASP A 91 6.21 -1.46 -19.11
N GLU A 92 5.17 -1.32 -19.93
CA GLU A 92 4.19 -0.24 -19.77
C GLU A 92 3.31 -0.46 -18.55
N TRP A 93 2.87 -1.70 -18.30
CA TRP A 93 2.07 -2.04 -17.11
C TRP A 93 2.81 -1.74 -15.81
N GLU A 94 4.11 -2.06 -15.76
CA GLU A 94 4.96 -1.73 -14.62
C GLU A 94 4.91 -0.23 -14.33
N LYS A 95 5.14 0.62 -15.32
CA LYS A 95 5.09 2.08 -15.18
C LYS A 95 3.73 2.57 -14.70
N ILE A 96 2.66 2.24 -15.41
CA ILE A 96 1.32 2.77 -15.10
C ILE A 96 0.76 2.30 -13.77
N TRP A 97 1.15 1.10 -13.31
CA TRP A 97 0.65 0.58 -12.05
C TRP A 97 1.50 1.02 -10.86
N TYR A 98 2.84 1.08 -10.96
CA TYR A 98 3.68 1.53 -9.85
C TYR A 98 3.71 3.05 -9.66
N GLU A 99 3.43 3.84 -10.66
CA GLU A 99 3.26 5.29 -10.50
C GLU A 99 1.95 5.69 -9.79
N CYS A 100 1.01 4.77 -9.60
CA CYS A 100 -0.18 5.03 -8.79
C CYS A 100 0.16 5.10 -7.30
N THR A 101 -0.11 6.23 -6.65
CA THR A 101 0.13 6.40 -5.20
C THR A 101 -0.86 5.68 -4.29
N GLY A 102 -1.91 5.07 -4.84
CA GLY A 102 -2.94 4.40 -4.05
C GLY A 102 -3.84 5.33 -3.22
N CYS A 103 -3.86 6.63 -3.49
CA CYS A 103 -4.57 7.65 -2.69
C CYS A 103 -6.10 7.53 -2.69
N ARG A 104 -6.69 6.68 -3.52
CA ARG A 104 -8.12 6.37 -3.62
C ARG A 104 -9.07 7.53 -3.98
N ARG A 105 -8.57 8.71 -4.35
CA ARG A 105 -9.43 9.81 -4.83
C ARG A 105 -10.36 9.36 -5.96
N CYS A 106 -9.84 8.58 -6.91
CA CYS A 106 -10.63 8.02 -8.01
C CYS A 106 -11.79 7.11 -7.53
N ALA A 107 -11.66 6.46 -6.38
CA ALA A 107 -12.75 5.66 -5.80
C ALA A 107 -13.81 6.55 -5.15
N SER A 108 -13.39 7.58 -4.39
CA SER A 108 -14.32 8.50 -3.71
C SER A 108 -15.19 9.29 -4.68
N PHE A 109 -14.69 9.58 -5.88
CA PHE A 109 -15.43 10.34 -6.90
C PHE A 109 -16.13 9.46 -7.94
N CYS A 110 -15.97 8.14 -7.88
CA CYS A 110 -16.60 7.24 -8.85
C CYS A 110 -18.11 7.10 -8.58
N PRO A 111 -19.01 7.50 -9.53
CA PRO A 111 -20.45 7.38 -9.33
C PRO A 111 -20.94 5.94 -9.24
N PHE A 112 -20.12 4.97 -9.69
CA PHE A 112 -20.38 3.53 -9.63
C PHE A 112 -19.68 2.84 -8.45
N GLY A 113 -18.99 3.59 -7.57
CA GLY A 113 -18.30 3.04 -6.42
C GLY A 113 -17.09 2.14 -6.75
N ILE A 114 -16.49 2.30 -7.93
CA ILE A 114 -15.37 1.46 -8.38
C ILE A 114 -14.07 1.93 -7.74
N ASP A 115 -13.40 1.04 -7.03
CA ASP A 115 -12.06 1.32 -6.49
C ASP A 115 -10.96 0.91 -7.47
N HIS A 116 -10.53 1.88 -8.28
CA HIS A 116 -9.42 1.69 -9.22
C HIS A 116 -8.08 1.43 -8.54
N SER A 117 -7.89 1.84 -7.28
CA SER A 117 -6.68 1.57 -6.51
C SER A 117 -6.57 0.08 -6.19
N VAL A 118 -7.68 -0.57 -5.81
CA VAL A 118 -7.72 -2.01 -5.56
C VAL A 118 -7.43 -2.81 -6.84
N ILE A 119 -7.97 -2.36 -8.00
CA ILE A 119 -7.67 -3.00 -9.28
C ILE A 119 -6.18 -2.84 -9.63
N THR A 120 -5.63 -1.63 -9.45
CA THR A 120 -4.19 -1.36 -9.66
C THR A 120 -3.31 -2.26 -8.77
N ARG A 121 -3.70 -2.44 -7.50
CA ARG A 121 -3.01 -3.37 -6.60
C ARG A 121 -3.05 -4.82 -7.11
N LYS A 122 -4.15 -5.26 -7.73
CA LYS A 122 -4.20 -6.57 -8.40
C LYS A 122 -3.27 -6.64 -9.62
N GLY A 123 -3.13 -5.55 -10.36
CA GLY A 123 -2.11 -5.44 -11.41
C GLY A 123 -0.69 -5.63 -10.86
N ARG A 124 -0.35 -4.94 -9.77
CA ARG A 124 0.95 -5.10 -9.09
C ARG A 124 1.16 -6.54 -8.62
N ALA A 125 0.12 -7.20 -8.07
CA ALA A 125 0.19 -8.61 -7.68
C ALA A 125 0.49 -9.54 -8.87
N ILE A 126 0.02 -9.20 -10.07
CA ILE A 126 0.37 -9.91 -11.31
C ILE A 126 1.85 -9.68 -11.64
N LEU A 127 2.32 -8.44 -11.59
CA LEU A 127 3.74 -8.10 -11.81
C LEU A 127 4.67 -8.80 -10.80
N ASP A 128 4.27 -8.86 -9.53
CA ASP A 128 5.03 -9.55 -8.48
C ASP A 128 5.19 -11.05 -8.80
N GLN A 129 4.12 -11.72 -9.24
CA GLN A 129 4.16 -13.12 -9.68
C GLN A 129 5.04 -13.35 -10.92
N LEU A 130 5.26 -12.32 -11.72
CA LEU A 130 6.15 -12.32 -12.88
C LEU A 130 7.60 -11.93 -12.53
N GLY A 131 7.88 -11.58 -11.26
CA GLY A 131 9.19 -11.09 -10.83
C GLY A 131 9.48 -9.67 -11.31
N ARG A 132 8.45 -8.86 -11.60
CA ARG A 132 8.53 -7.49 -12.14
C ARG A 132 8.22 -6.43 -11.08
N THR A 133 8.27 -6.76 -9.80
CA THR A 133 8.25 -5.75 -8.74
C THR A 133 9.54 -4.94 -8.79
N PRO A 134 9.50 -3.59 -8.77
CA PRO A 134 10.71 -2.77 -8.79
C PRO A 134 11.69 -3.16 -7.69
N GLU A 135 12.97 -3.25 -8.02
CA GLU A 135 14.02 -3.77 -7.13
C GLU A 135 14.08 -2.99 -5.79
N THR A 136 13.93 -1.66 -5.86
CA THR A 136 13.89 -0.82 -4.66
C THR A 136 12.76 -1.23 -3.72
N MET A 137 11.57 -1.51 -4.25
CA MET A 137 10.43 -1.94 -3.45
C MET A 137 10.63 -3.33 -2.85
N GLN A 138 11.27 -4.25 -3.60
CA GLN A 138 11.61 -5.56 -3.06
C GLN A 138 12.58 -5.46 -1.89
N LYS A 139 13.63 -4.63 -2.01
CA LYS A 139 14.60 -4.40 -0.95
C LYS A 139 13.95 -3.81 0.31
N VAL A 140 13.11 -2.81 0.16
CA VAL A 140 12.40 -2.19 1.28
C VAL A 140 11.48 -3.19 1.99
N VAL A 141 10.75 -4.03 1.24
CA VAL A 141 9.92 -5.09 1.83
C VAL A 141 10.78 -6.09 2.61
N GLN A 142 11.91 -6.50 2.05
CA GLN A 142 12.82 -7.43 2.71
C GLN A 142 13.39 -6.85 4.01
N ILE A 143 13.88 -5.59 3.97
CA ILE A 143 14.39 -4.89 5.15
C ILE A 143 13.29 -4.81 6.23
N SER A 144 12.06 -4.44 5.87
CA SER A 144 10.95 -4.35 6.82
C SER A 144 10.64 -5.69 7.49
N LEU A 145 10.62 -6.80 6.72
CA LEU A 145 10.38 -8.13 7.26
C LEU A 145 11.52 -8.64 8.18
N GLU A 146 12.75 -8.20 7.93
CA GLU A 146 13.92 -8.61 8.71
C GLU A 146 14.12 -7.76 9.98
N THR A 147 13.81 -6.47 9.92
CA THR A 147 14.16 -5.51 10.98
C THR A 147 12.96 -4.88 11.69
N GLY A 148 11.73 -5.07 11.16
CA GLY A 148 10.51 -4.44 11.70
C GLY A 148 10.32 -2.97 11.28
N ASN A 149 11.15 -2.47 10.36
CA ASN A 149 11.03 -1.11 9.81
C ASN A 149 11.69 -1.01 8.42
N THR A 150 11.30 -0.03 7.63
CA THR A 150 11.77 0.16 6.24
C THR A 150 13.18 0.78 6.14
N ASP A 151 13.67 1.41 7.20
CA ASP A 151 15.00 2.05 7.24
C ASP A 151 16.10 1.10 7.72
N GLY A 152 15.74 -0.10 8.20
CA GLY A 152 16.70 -1.07 8.74
C GLY A 152 17.36 -0.62 10.06
N ALA A 153 16.74 0.33 10.76
CA ALA A 153 17.27 0.83 12.03
C ALA A 153 17.06 -0.20 13.15
N ASN A 154 18.06 -0.34 14.01
CA ASN A 154 17.97 -1.22 15.17
C ASN A 154 17.36 -0.50 16.39
N ALA A 155 16.95 -1.29 17.40
CA ALA A 155 16.31 -0.77 18.61
C ALA A 155 17.16 0.26 19.38
N ALA A 156 18.49 0.15 19.33
CA ALA A 156 19.37 1.10 20.02
C ALA A 156 19.39 2.46 19.31
N ALA A 157 19.49 2.46 17.98
CA ALA A 157 19.42 3.69 17.18
C ALA A 157 18.05 4.37 17.32
N PHE A 158 16.96 3.57 17.34
CA PHE A 158 15.62 4.08 17.58
C PHE A 158 15.51 4.77 18.96
N LYS A 159 15.97 4.11 20.04
CA LYS A 159 15.94 4.69 21.38
C LYS A 159 16.77 5.96 21.50
N ALA A 160 17.94 6.00 20.89
CA ALA A 160 18.77 7.20 20.89
C ALA A 160 18.09 8.38 20.15
N ALA A 161 17.40 8.10 19.02
CA ALA A 161 16.61 9.11 18.33
C ALA A 161 15.46 9.64 19.22
N ILE A 162 14.76 8.76 19.93
CA ILE A 162 13.69 9.17 20.85
C ILE A 162 14.23 10.04 22.00
N GLU A 163 15.34 9.65 22.61
CA GLU A 163 16.01 10.44 23.67
C GLU A 163 16.38 11.85 23.15
N PHE A 164 16.92 11.92 21.94
CA PHE A 164 17.24 13.20 21.30
C PHE A 164 15.99 14.09 21.12
N LEU A 165 14.87 13.51 20.66
CA LEU A 165 13.61 14.24 20.49
C LEU A 165 13.02 14.73 21.83
N GLU A 166 13.17 13.94 22.91
CA GLU A 166 12.76 14.35 24.24
C GLU A 166 13.57 15.54 24.75
N GLU A 167 14.91 15.53 24.54
CA GLU A 167 15.80 16.65 24.90
C GLU A 167 15.44 17.90 24.11
N GLU A 168 15.24 17.79 22.80
CA GLU A 168 14.82 18.90 21.94
C GLU A 168 13.50 19.52 22.40
N MET A 169 12.48 18.71 22.68
CA MET A 169 11.21 19.22 23.22
C MET A 169 11.35 19.91 24.56
N LYS A 170 12.24 19.41 25.43
CA LYS A 170 12.51 20.01 26.73
C LYS A 170 13.19 21.37 26.58
N ASP A 171 14.16 21.49 25.68
CA ASP A 171 14.86 22.75 25.41
C ASP A 171 13.92 23.79 24.78
N GLU A 172 13.02 23.35 23.87
CA GLU A 172 12.07 24.23 23.19
C GLU A 172 10.96 24.74 24.13
N HIS A 173 10.41 23.86 24.97
CA HIS A 173 9.18 24.15 25.73
C HIS A 173 9.41 24.33 27.24
N GLY A 174 10.58 24.00 27.76
CA GLY A 174 10.90 24.08 29.20
C GLY A 174 10.15 23.04 30.05
N VAL A 175 9.54 22.01 29.43
CA VAL A 175 8.79 20.94 30.10
C VAL A 175 9.30 19.56 29.66
N ASP A 176 9.24 18.60 30.59
CA ASP A 176 9.75 17.26 30.38
C ASP A 176 8.66 16.37 29.74
N ILE A 177 8.57 16.41 28.40
CA ILE A 177 7.63 15.59 27.63
C ILE A 177 8.31 14.27 27.28
N LYS A 178 7.71 13.14 27.67
CA LYS A 178 8.25 11.82 27.41
C LYS A 178 7.56 11.13 26.24
N ILE A 179 8.35 10.35 25.50
CA ILE A 179 7.90 9.44 24.44
C ILE A 179 8.08 8.00 24.98
N PRO A 180 7.02 7.38 25.51
CA PRO A 180 7.15 6.07 26.14
C PRO A 180 7.42 4.97 25.10
N VAL A 181 8.48 4.19 25.34
CA VAL A 181 8.91 3.09 24.47
C VAL A 181 8.92 1.78 25.25
N ASP A 182 8.38 0.72 24.66
CA ASP A 182 8.33 -0.64 25.23
C ASP A 182 7.60 -0.73 26.59
N VAL A 183 6.66 0.19 26.87
CA VAL A 183 5.88 0.19 28.13
C VAL A 183 4.75 -0.82 28.03
N VAL A 184 4.69 -1.73 29.00
CA VAL A 184 3.64 -2.76 29.08
C VAL A 184 2.41 -2.24 29.82
N GLY A 185 1.21 -2.51 29.27
CA GLY A 185 -0.06 -2.15 29.89
C GLY A 185 -0.57 -0.76 29.56
N ALA A 186 0.00 -0.10 28.56
CA ALA A 186 -0.53 1.15 28.01
C ALA A 186 -1.90 0.94 27.35
N ASP A 187 -2.72 2.00 27.29
CA ASP A 187 -4.05 1.95 26.66
C ASP A 187 -3.96 2.12 25.12
N TYR A 188 -2.92 2.79 24.63
CA TYR A 188 -2.73 3.11 23.21
C TYR A 188 -1.34 2.66 22.74
N PHE A 189 -1.32 2.04 21.57
CA PHE A 189 -0.07 1.67 20.87
C PHE A 189 0.07 2.54 19.63
N TYR A 190 1.07 3.41 19.62
CA TYR A 190 1.36 4.26 18.47
C TYR A 190 2.41 3.61 17.57
N VAL A 191 2.08 3.48 16.30
CA VAL A 191 2.98 2.99 15.27
C VAL A 191 3.18 4.10 14.24
N PRO A 192 4.32 4.81 14.26
CA PRO A 192 4.65 5.83 13.26
C PRO A 192 5.00 5.19 11.93
N ALA A 193 5.25 5.98 10.89
CA ALA A 193 6.16 5.58 9.83
C ALA A 193 7.61 5.79 10.29
N ALA A 194 8.56 4.99 9.79
CA ALA A 194 9.97 5.15 10.19
C ALA A 194 10.48 6.57 9.92
N GLY A 195 10.07 7.18 8.81
CA GLY A 195 10.36 8.58 8.49
C GLY A 195 9.82 9.61 9.48
N ASP A 196 8.78 9.29 10.26
CA ASP A 196 8.22 10.19 11.28
C ASP A 196 9.10 10.28 12.54
N ILE A 197 10.18 9.52 12.59
CA ILE A 197 11.15 9.56 13.70
C ILE A 197 12.47 10.12 13.21
N LEU A 198 12.93 9.68 12.03
CA LEU A 198 14.27 9.96 11.53
C LEU A 198 14.34 11.15 10.58
N VAL A 199 13.23 11.47 9.89
CA VAL A 199 13.19 12.48 8.81
C VAL A 199 12.24 13.65 9.13
N ASN A 200 11.06 13.35 9.65
CA ASN A 200 10.02 14.34 9.98
C ASN A 200 9.53 14.16 11.43
N PRO A 201 10.38 14.42 12.41
CA PRO A 201 10.12 14.11 13.82
C PRO A 201 8.92 14.88 14.41
N GLU A 202 8.47 15.94 13.73
CA GLU A 202 7.32 16.76 14.16
C GLU A 202 6.03 15.94 14.31
N ALA A 203 5.88 14.86 13.52
CA ALA A 203 4.72 13.97 13.65
C ALA A 203 4.75 13.23 15.01
N THR A 204 5.88 12.63 15.37
CA THR A 204 6.05 11.89 16.63
C THR A 204 6.06 12.83 17.85
N THR A 205 6.79 13.95 17.79
CA THR A 205 6.80 14.95 18.86
C THR A 205 5.44 15.61 19.04
N GLY A 206 4.70 15.84 17.93
CA GLY A 206 3.33 16.33 17.96
C GLY A 206 2.38 15.40 18.72
N ILE A 207 2.47 14.10 18.50
CA ILE A 207 1.71 13.10 19.25
C ILE A 207 2.08 13.12 20.73
N ALA A 208 3.37 13.16 21.06
CA ALA A 208 3.83 13.26 22.44
C ALA A 208 3.29 14.52 23.17
N LYS A 209 3.35 15.67 22.50
CA LYS A 209 2.79 16.95 22.98
C LYS A 209 1.27 16.85 23.23
N ILE A 210 0.51 16.18 22.34
CA ILE A 210 -0.94 15.97 22.51
C ILE A 210 -1.21 15.13 23.76
N PHE A 211 -0.54 13.97 23.93
CA PHE A 211 -0.72 13.11 25.09
C PHE A 211 -0.29 13.83 26.39
N TYR A 212 0.74 14.67 26.34
CA TYR A 212 1.16 15.49 27.47
C TYR A 212 0.05 16.48 27.90
N VAL A 213 -0.48 17.28 26.95
CA VAL A 213 -1.54 18.28 27.23
C VAL A 213 -2.82 17.63 27.75
N LEU A 214 -3.14 16.41 27.27
CA LEU A 214 -4.30 15.65 27.74
C LEU A 214 -4.07 14.96 29.11
N GLY A 215 -2.89 15.05 29.70
CA GLY A 215 -2.55 14.36 30.96
C GLY A 215 -2.50 12.83 30.79
N MET A 216 -2.16 12.34 29.61
CA MET A 216 -2.21 10.92 29.23
C MET A 216 -0.82 10.36 28.86
N GLN A 217 0.26 10.93 29.36
CA GLN A 217 1.62 10.51 29.04
C GLN A 217 1.91 9.04 29.38
N ASP A 218 1.29 8.51 30.43
CA ASP A 218 1.40 7.12 30.88
C ASP A 218 0.44 6.15 30.17
N LYS A 219 -0.38 6.65 29.23
CA LYS A 219 -1.43 5.87 28.58
C LYS A 219 -1.04 5.31 27.23
N TRP A 220 0.09 5.69 26.66
CA TRP A 220 0.50 5.27 25.34
C TRP A 220 1.92 4.72 25.32
N THR A 221 2.26 4.01 24.27
CA THR A 221 3.60 3.47 24.05
C THR A 221 3.90 3.25 22.59
N MET A 222 5.18 3.16 22.26
CA MET A 222 5.71 2.70 20.96
C MET A 222 6.53 1.42 21.19
N SER A 223 6.81 0.66 20.12
CA SER A 223 7.75 -0.45 20.18
C SER A 223 9.09 -0.08 19.56
N SER A 224 10.19 -0.44 20.22
CA SER A 224 11.54 -0.33 19.66
C SER A 224 11.89 -1.43 18.64
N LYS A 225 11.02 -2.43 18.50
CA LYS A 225 11.23 -3.57 17.60
C LYS A 225 10.41 -3.47 16.31
N CYS A 226 9.28 -2.75 16.37
CA CYS A 226 8.36 -2.62 15.26
C CYS A 226 7.76 -1.21 15.27
N PHE A 227 8.44 -0.27 14.63
CA PHE A 227 8.13 1.16 14.67
C PHE A 227 7.89 1.78 13.30
N ASP A 228 7.44 0.98 12.32
CA ASP A 228 7.12 1.49 10.99
C ASP A 228 5.78 0.93 10.50
N GLY A 229 4.74 1.77 10.51
CA GLY A 229 3.41 1.43 10.02
C GLY A 229 3.28 1.32 8.50
N ALA A 230 4.35 1.54 7.75
CA ALA A 230 4.34 1.47 6.29
C ALA A 230 4.39 0.01 5.80
N ASN A 231 3.27 -0.49 5.29
CA ASN A 231 3.19 -1.86 4.75
C ASN A 231 3.44 -1.88 3.23
N TYR A 232 4.69 -2.02 2.82
CA TYR A 232 5.06 -2.11 1.41
C TYR A 232 4.63 -3.41 0.72
N GLY A 233 4.41 -4.49 1.46
CA GLY A 233 3.77 -5.69 0.97
C GLY A 233 2.34 -5.43 0.49
N LEU A 234 1.60 -4.56 1.19
CA LEU A 234 0.31 -4.04 0.72
C LEU A 234 0.48 -3.27 -0.59
N PHE A 235 1.50 -2.41 -0.68
CA PHE A 235 1.72 -1.57 -1.86
C PHE A 235 2.16 -2.38 -3.09
N THR A 236 3.02 -3.36 -2.93
CA THR A 236 3.47 -4.26 -4.02
C THR A 236 2.38 -5.23 -4.49
N GLY A 237 1.32 -5.40 -3.72
CA GLY A 237 0.25 -6.35 -4.02
C GLY A 237 0.55 -7.79 -3.56
N ASN A 238 1.65 -8.03 -2.88
CA ASN A 238 2.01 -9.33 -2.33
C ASN A 238 1.27 -9.58 -1.01
N ASP A 239 0.21 -10.38 -1.06
CA ASP A 239 -0.64 -10.67 0.10
C ASP A 239 0.10 -11.46 1.20
N LYS A 240 1.14 -12.22 0.85
CA LYS A 240 1.96 -12.93 1.83
C LYS A 240 2.83 -11.96 2.61
N ASN A 241 3.61 -11.13 1.91
CA ASN A 241 4.46 -10.12 2.55
C ASN A 241 3.63 -9.15 3.40
N MET A 242 2.47 -8.71 2.89
CA MET A 242 1.53 -7.87 3.64
C MET A 242 1.10 -8.52 4.96
N LYS A 243 0.80 -9.82 4.95
CA LYS A 243 0.38 -10.54 6.17
C LYS A 243 1.53 -10.78 7.13
N ASP A 244 2.71 -11.09 6.62
CA ASP A 244 3.88 -11.36 7.43
C ASP A 244 4.35 -10.07 8.13
N ASP A 245 4.34 -8.94 7.45
CA ASP A 245 4.57 -7.62 8.02
C ASP A 245 3.55 -7.28 9.12
N ASN A 246 2.24 -7.45 8.83
CA ASN A 246 1.20 -7.21 9.83
C ASN A 246 1.29 -8.11 11.07
N LYS A 247 1.85 -9.33 10.96
CA LYS A 247 2.03 -10.20 12.13
C LYS A 247 3.00 -9.61 13.13
N LEU A 248 4.06 -8.94 12.67
CA LEU A 248 5.04 -8.29 13.55
C LEU A 248 4.33 -7.28 14.48
N TYR A 249 3.44 -6.44 13.93
CA TYR A 249 2.67 -5.48 14.72
C TYR A 249 1.69 -6.14 15.70
N VAL A 250 1.01 -7.19 15.25
CA VAL A 250 0.05 -7.92 16.09
C VAL A 250 0.78 -8.61 17.25
N GLU A 251 1.96 -9.14 17.02
CA GLU A 251 2.78 -9.77 18.06
C GLU A 251 3.31 -8.74 19.05
N GLU A 252 3.85 -7.62 18.60
CA GLU A 252 4.31 -6.54 19.48
C GLU A 252 3.17 -5.90 20.26
N LYS A 253 1.99 -5.70 19.65
CA LYS A 253 0.79 -5.27 20.38
C LYS A 253 0.45 -6.24 21.53
N LYS A 254 0.53 -7.56 21.30
CA LYS A 254 0.27 -8.55 22.34
C LYS A 254 1.33 -8.50 23.44
N ASN A 255 2.62 -8.36 23.06
CA ASN A 255 3.74 -8.28 23.99
C ASN A 255 3.64 -7.04 24.90
N SER A 256 3.10 -5.93 24.39
CA SER A 256 2.85 -4.71 25.17
C SER A 256 1.61 -4.79 26.07
N GLY A 257 0.90 -5.94 26.12
CA GLY A 257 -0.24 -6.15 26.99
C GLY A 257 -1.52 -5.39 26.60
N LEU A 258 -1.55 -4.78 25.43
CA LEU A 258 -2.71 -4.08 24.89
C LEU A 258 -3.79 -5.09 24.45
N ARG A 259 -5.03 -4.84 24.81
CA ARG A 259 -6.21 -5.67 24.49
C ARG A 259 -6.83 -5.32 23.14
#